data_26c635968bc63f7a71ddc0250e3b0bfd
#
_entry.id   26c635968bc63f7a71ddc0250e3b0bfd
#
_cell.length_a   1.000
_cell.length_b   1.000
_cell.length_c   1.000
_cell.angle_alpha   90.00
_cell.angle_beta   90.00
_cell.angle_gamma   90.00
#
_symmetry.space_group_name_H-M   'P 1'
#
loop_
_entity.id
_entity.type
_entity.pdbx_description
1 polymer ?
#
loop_
_entity_poly.entity_id
_entity_poly.type
_entity_poly.pdbx_seq_one_letter_code
_entity_poly.pdbx_strand_id
1 'polypeptide(L)' 'MNKGYWYDVSETGCQTEFKTKSEVLIHLYGYNENDRKDVVGCKVYRNYSNSETVATYEIRLNRKGVPILVKI' A
#
# COMPACT_ATOMS: atom_id res chain seq x y z
N MET A 1 6.04 -10.37 17.29
CA MET A 1 6.91 -10.82 16.20
C MET A 1 6.09 -11.22 14.99
N ASN A 2 6.38 -10.68 13.84
CA ASN A 2 5.63 -10.98 12.64
C ASN A 2 6.12 -12.23 11.98
N LYS A 3 5.35 -13.29 12.12
CA LYS A 3 5.62 -14.51 11.38
C LYS A 3 4.72 -14.53 10.16
N GLY A 4 5.01 -13.75 9.20
CA GLY A 4 4.16 -13.74 8.03
C GLY A 4 4.40 -12.55 7.18
N TYR A 5 3.41 -12.20 6.41
CA TYR A 5 3.53 -11.13 5.45
C TYR A 5 3.14 -9.79 6.07
N TRP A 6 3.79 -8.75 5.59
CA TRP A 6 3.45 -7.39 5.95
C TRP A 6 3.65 -6.50 4.73
N TYR A 7 3.01 -5.35 4.73
CA TYR A 7 3.00 -4.45 3.59
C TYR A 7 3.66 -3.15 3.98
N ASP A 8 4.45 -2.62 3.05
CA ASP A 8 5.16 -1.36 3.22
C ASP A 8 4.77 -0.43 2.07
N VAL A 9 4.30 0.76 2.42
CA VAL A 9 3.87 1.75 1.44
C VAL A 9 4.99 2.76 1.24
N SER A 10 5.43 2.93 0.00
CA SER A 10 6.60 3.75 -0.32
C SER A 10 6.29 5.22 -0.55
N GLU A 11 5.09 5.68 -0.24
CA GLU A 11 4.60 6.98 -0.70
C GLU A 11 5.32 8.19 -0.12
N THR A 12 5.66 8.19 1.16
CA THR A 12 6.17 9.39 1.82
C THR A 12 7.46 9.15 2.57
N GLY A 13 8.05 8.01 2.43
CA GLY A 13 9.17 7.61 3.26
C GLY A 13 8.78 7.28 4.68
N CYS A 14 7.50 7.34 5.01
CA CYS A 14 7.01 6.86 6.29
C CYS A 14 6.91 5.35 6.21
N GLN A 15 7.73 4.68 6.98
CA GLN A 15 7.67 3.23 7.06
C GLN A 15 6.52 2.84 7.96
N THR A 16 5.38 2.60 7.37
CA THR A 16 4.24 2.09 8.11
C THR A 16 4.02 0.66 7.70
N GLU A 17 4.11 -0.23 8.66
CA GLU A 17 3.88 -1.65 8.44
C GLU A 17 2.40 -1.96 8.57
N PHE A 18 1.84 -2.58 7.55
CA PHE A 18 0.46 -3.03 7.57
C PHE A 18 0.45 -4.54 7.48
N LYS A 19 -0.46 -5.19 8.20
CA LYS A 19 -0.54 -6.64 8.20
C LYS A 19 -1.29 -7.20 7.01
N THR A 20 -2.24 -6.44 6.47
CA THR A 20 -3.09 -6.90 5.37
C THR A 20 -3.27 -5.80 4.33
N LYS A 21 -3.69 -6.21 3.13
CA LYS A 21 -4.07 -5.26 2.09
C LYS A 21 -5.21 -4.35 2.54
N SER A 22 -6.14 -4.91 3.31
CA SER A 22 -7.27 -4.14 3.81
C SER A 22 -6.82 -2.99 4.68
N GLU A 23 -5.81 -3.21 5.52
CA GLU A 23 -5.26 -2.15 6.35
C GLU A 23 -4.63 -1.05 5.51
N VAL A 24 -3.90 -1.43 4.44
CA VAL A 24 -3.32 -0.45 3.51
C VAL A 24 -4.42 0.38 2.88
N LEU A 25 -5.47 -0.25 2.40
CA LEU A 25 -6.58 0.44 1.73
C LEU A 25 -7.32 1.37 2.70
N ILE A 26 -7.53 0.94 3.95
CA ILE A 26 -8.16 1.77 4.97
C ILE A 26 -7.32 3.03 5.22
N HIS A 27 -6.02 2.87 5.30
CA HIS A 27 -5.10 4.01 5.45
C HIS A 27 -5.26 4.99 4.29
N LEU A 28 -5.30 4.49 3.06
CA LEU A 28 -5.45 5.32 1.87
C LEU A 28 -6.83 5.96 1.77
N TYR A 29 -7.86 5.31 2.28
CA TYR A 29 -9.21 5.88 2.31
C TYR A 29 -9.28 7.14 3.18
N GLY A 30 -8.41 7.25 4.18
CA GLY A 30 -8.33 8.43 5.01
C GLY A 30 -7.77 9.65 4.32
N TYR A 31 -7.20 9.49 3.13
CA TYR A 31 -6.64 10.59 2.36
C TYR A 31 -7.75 11.38 1.68
N ASN A 32 -7.56 12.70 1.56
CA ASN A 32 -8.46 13.51 0.77
C ASN A 32 -8.22 13.27 -0.73
N GLU A 33 -9.06 13.83 -1.58
CA GLU A 33 -8.98 13.63 -3.03
C GLU A 33 -7.62 13.98 -3.61
N ASN A 34 -7.04 15.09 -3.17
CA ASN A 34 -5.75 15.53 -3.69
C ASN A 34 -4.64 14.59 -3.27
N ASP A 35 -4.65 14.17 -2.02
CA ASP A 35 -3.63 13.25 -1.50
C ASP A 35 -3.73 11.88 -2.17
N ARG A 36 -4.94 11.44 -2.49
CA ARG A 36 -5.13 10.19 -3.23
C ARG A 36 -4.50 10.25 -4.61
N LYS A 37 -4.62 11.38 -5.30
CA LYS A 37 -3.98 11.57 -6.61
C LYS A 37 -2.47 11.56 -6.50
N ASP A 38 -1.94 12.11 -5.43
CA ASP A 38 -0.50 12.19 -5.22
C ASP A 38 0.13 10.82 -4.99
N VAL A 39 -0.62 9.88 -4.44
CA VAL A 39 -0.07 8.54 -4.18
C VAL A 39 -0.29 7.57 -5.34
N VAL A 40 -1.01 7.95 -6.38
CA VAL A 40 -1.18 7.11 -7.56
C VAL A 40 0.18 6.86 -8.21
N GLY A 41 0.48 5.60 -8.47
CA GLY A 41 1.77 5.21 -9.02
C GLY A 41 2.79 4.82 -7.98
N CYS A 42 2.56 5.12 -6.72
CA CYS A 42 3.46 4.68 -5.65
C CYS A 42 3.36 3.18 -5.46
N LYS A 43 4.45 2.59 -4.97
CA LYS A 43 4.54 1.15 -4.82
C LYS A 43 4.15 0.72 -3.41
N VAL A 44 3.55 -0.45 -3.32
CA VAL A 44 3.30 -1.13 -2.05
C VAL A 44 3.98 -2.49 -2.14
N TYR A 45 4.86 -2.75 -1.19
CA TYR A 45 5.63 -3.98 -1.19
C TYR A 45 5.06 -4.95 -0.18
N ARG A 46 4.82 -6.18 -0.63
CA ARG A 46 4.46 -7.26 0.27
C ARG A 46 5.74 -7.98 0.63
N ASN A 47 6.09 -7.94 1.91
CA ASN A 47 7.33 -8.51 2.39
C ASN A 47 7.04 -9.70 3.31
N TYR A 48 7.99 -10.61 3.38
CA TYR A 48 7.92 -11.70 4.34
C TYR A 48 8.70 -11.30 5.60
N SER A 49 8.56 -12.08 6.66
CA SER A 49 9.12 -11.75 7.98
C SER A 49 10.60 -11.42 7.99
N ASN A 50 11.36 -11.93 7.03
CA ASN A 50 12.79 -11.63 6.89
C ASN A 50 13.06 -10.39 6.02
N SER A 51 12.04 -9.60 5.75
CA SER A 51 12.11 -8.42 4.89
C SER A 51 12.33 -8.73 3.40
N GLU A 52 12.14 -9.96 2.99
CA GLU A 52 12.20 -10.32 1.58
C GLU A 52 10.91 -9.89 0.88
N THR A 53 11.03 -9.08 -0.18
CA THR A 53 9.88 -8.65 -0.96
C THR A 53 9.40 -9.79 -1.86
N VAL A 54 8.16 -10.20 -1.67
CA VAL A 54 7.58 -11.33 -2.41
C VAL A 54 6.56 -10.90 -3.45
N ALA A 55 6.08 -9.65 -3.37
CA ALA A 55 5.17 -9.11 -4.38
C ALA A 55 5.21 -7.59 -4.32
N THR A 56 4.93 -6.97 -5.46
CA THR A 56 4.87 -5.51 -5.58
C THR A 56 3.53 -5.14 -6.17
N TYR A 57 2.92 -4.11 -5.59
CA TYR A 57 1.65 -3.56 -6.07
C TYR A 57 1.83 -2.09 -6.37
N GLU A 58 0.94 -1.57 -7.20
CA GLU A 58 0.91 -0.14 -7.52
C GLU A 58 -0.42 0.43 -7.05
N ILE A 59 -0.38 1.60 -6.44
CA ILE A 59 -1.61 2.28 -6.01
C ILE A 59 -2.25 2.93 -7.21
N ARG A 60 -3.52 2.64 -7.42
CA ARG A 60 -4.32 3.26 -8.48
C ARG A 60 -5.67 3.64 -7.93
N LEU A 61 -6.39 4.47 -8.66
CA LEU A 61 -7.76 4.82 -8.33
C LEU A 61 -8.71 4.17 -9.32
N ASN A 62 -9.81 3.63 -8.81
CA ASN A 62 -10.85 3.09 -9.68
C ASN A 62 -11.72 4.22 -10.25
N ARG A 63 -12.77 3.89 -10.98
CA ARG A 63 -13.67 4.88 -11.58
C ARG A 63 -14.29 5.84 -10.57
N LYS A 64 -14.47 5.38 -9.34
CA LYS A 64 -15.08 6.17 -8.27
C LYS A 64 -14.04 6.96 -7.47
N GLY A 65 -12.78 6.92 -7.87
CA GLY A 65 -11.71 7.58 -7.14
C GLY A 65 -11.31 6.88 -5.86
N VAL A 66 -11.63 5.60 -5.74
CA VAL A 66 -11.30 4.80 -4.55
C VAL A 66 -9.95 4.10 -4.78
N PRO A 67 -9.03 4.18 -3.81
CA PRO A 67 -7.72 3.54 -3.96
C PRO A 67 -7.84 2.02 -4.06
N ILE A 68 -7.08 1.47 -4.98
CA ILE A 68 -6.96 0.02 -5.17
C ILE A 68 -5.49 -0.34 -5.33
N LEU A 69 -5.16 -1.59 -5.09
CA LEU A 69 -3.81 -2.12 -5.30
C LEU A 69 -3.83 -3.05 -6.50
N VAL A 70 -2.96 -2.77 -7.46
CA VAL A 70 -2.84 -3.56 -8.68
C VAL A 70 -1.49 -4.25 -8.66
N LYS A 71 -1.46 -5.56 -8.75
CA LYS A 71 -0.22 -6.32 -8.76
C LYS A 71 0.55 -6.04 -10.05
N ILE A 72 1.82 -5.78 -9.89
CA ILE A 72 2.72 -5.53 -11.01
C ILE A 72 3.43 -6.82 -11.42
#